data_6da79a09588e55d2b817b82daa3a0b18
#
_entry.id   6da79a09588e55d2b817b82daa3a0b18
#
_cell.length_a   1.000
_cell.length_b   1.000
_cell.length_c   1.000
_cell.angle_alpha   90.00
_cell.angle_beta   90.00
_cell.angle_gamma   90.00
#
_symmetry.space_group_name_H-M   'P 1'
#
loop_
_entity.id
_entity.type
_entity.pdbx_description
1 polymer ?
#
loop_
_entity_poly.entity_id
_entity_poly.type
_entity_poly.pdbx_seq_one_letter_code
_entity_poly.pdbx_strand_id
1 'polypeptide(L)'
;MRILITNDDVFMREGIRTLEKSLLSHGHEVFVVAPHSEQSAKSHAFTVSGSVTMWRHDDHHYSLEGTPTDCIIYILRSGILKKKPDLVISGINHGYNLSSDIIYSGTCSAASESVMQGIPSIALSAEMDEDGHYCFSQAADYVSSNLEKLKDYATGVEAFLNLNFPPRWNGKVEKASLGVLKYEDEFIVKENGNRIVMSPSCSGRVVLEKTRDDELEADMVVTGRGSASLTLVNLHPGYDSRRMKEIRL
;
A
#
# COMPACT_ATOMS: atom_id res chain seq x y z
N MET A 1 -6.83 -13.89 15.21
CA MET A 1 -7.58 -13.41 14.01
C MET A 1 -7.21 -14.22 12.80
N ARG A 2 -8.07 -14.19 11.76
CA ARG A 2 -7.79 -14.65 10.41
C ARG A 2 -7.38 -13.46 9.56
N ILE A 3 -6.18 -13.47 9.03
CA ILE A 3 -5.59 -12.33 8.32
C ILE A 3 -5.26 -12.76 6.90
N LEU A 4 -5.63 -11.93 5.92
CA LEU A 4 -5.19 -12.08 4.55
C LEU A 4 -4.08 -11.06 4.30
N ILE A 5 -2.95 -11.50 3.78
CA ILE A 5 -1.86 -10.61 3.37
C ILE A 5 -1.63 -10.68 1.86
N THR A 6 -1.27 -9.54 1.29
CA THR A 6 -0.91 -9.35 -0.12
C THR A 6 0.22 -8.34 -0.26
N ASN A 7 0.75 -8.14 -1.45
CA ASN A 7 1.71 -7.09 -1.80
C ASN A 7 1.61 -6.74 -3.30
N ASP A 8 2.44 -5.84 -3.80
CA ASP A 8 2.60 -5.54 -5.22
C ASP A 8 4.01 -5.88 -5.76
N ASP A 9 4.91 -6.30 -4.90
CA ASP A 9 6.24 -6.74 -5.31
C ASP A 9 6.23 -8.10 -6.04
N VAL A 10 6.14 -9.16 -5.34
CA VAL A 10 6.01 -10.54 -5.85
C VAL A 10 5.66 -11.47 -4.68
N PHE A 11 4.95 -12.54 -4.96
CA PHE A 11 4.78 -13.65 -4.05
C PHE A 11 6.13 -14.09 -3.44
N MET A 12 6.20 -14.19 -2.10
CA MET A 12 7.39 -14.61 -1.34
C MET A 12 8.55 -13.60 -1.26
N ARG A 13 8.38 -12.33 -1.62
CA ARG A 13 9.36 -11.28 -1.31
C ARG A 13 9.59 -11.14 0.20
N GLU A 14 10.73 -10.57 0.57
CA GLU A 14 11.15 -10.47 1.98
C GLU A 14 10.12 -9.75 2.86
N GLY A 15 9.55 -8.65 2.39
CA GLY A 15 8.57 -7.87 3.16
C GLY A 15 7.35 -8.68 3.57
N ILE A 16 6.69 -9.37 2.61
CA ILE A 16 5.49 -10.17 2.90
C ILE A 16 5.82 -11.41 3.77
N ARG A 17 6.97 -12.05 3.55
CA ARG A 17 7.42 -13.19 4.37
C ARG A 17 7.73 -12.79 5.81
N THR A 18 8.34 -11.62 6.00
CA THR A 18 8.64 -11.10 7.32
C THR A 18 7.36 -10.78 8.08
N LEU A 19 6.39 -10.15 7.39
CA LEU A 19 5.07 -9.88 7.96
C LEU A 19 4.34 -11.17 8.34
N GLU A 20 4.29 -12.15 7.44
CA GLU A 20 3.68 -13.45 7.70
C GLU A 20 4.26 -14.12 8.93
N LYS A 21 5.60 -14.22 9.00
CA LYS A 21 6.31 -14.84 10.14
C LYS A 21 5.96 -14.16 11.47
N SER A 22 5.93 -12.83 11.48
CA SER A 22 5.57 -12.08 12.70
C SER A 22 4.12 -12.34 13.12
N LEU A 23 3.16 -12.28 12.18
CA LEU A 23 1.75 -12.54 12.45
C LEU A 23 1.51 -13.97 12.97
N LEU A 24 2.14 -14.98 12.37
CA LEU A 24 2.07 -16.38 12.81
C LEU A 24 2.63 -16.55 14.23
N SER A 25 3.75 -15.88 14.55
CA SER A 25 4.36 -15.93 15.88
C SER A 25 3.47 -15.34 16.99
N HIS A 26 2.56 -14.41 16.60
CA HIS A 26 1.53 -13.86 17.49
C HIS A 26 0.23 -14.67 17.53
N GLY A 27 0.22 -15.87 16.93
CA GLY A 27 -0.90 -16.82 17.02
C GLY A 27 -2.07 -16.50 16.08
N HIS A 28 -1.84 -15.78 15.00
CA HIS A 28 -2.85 -15.50 13.98
C HIS A 28 -2.88 -16.59 12.91
N GLU A 29 -4.04 -16.80 12.27
CA GLU A 29 -4.18 -17.61 11.07
C GLU A 29 -3.93 -16.68 9.88
N VAL A 30 -2.92 -16.97 9.06
CA VAL A 30 -2.49 -16.11 7.95
C VAL A 30 -2.71 -16.80 6.63
N PHE A 31 -3.30 -16.07 5.67
CA PHE A 31 -3.41 -16.44 4.27
C PHE A 31 -2.62 -15.44 3.44
N VAL A 32 -1.90 -15.96 2.45
CA VAL A 32 -1.10 -15.15 1.52
C VAL A 32 -1.69 -15.29 0.13
N VAL A 33 -2.01 -14.17 -0.50
CA VAL A 33 -2.29 -14.10 -1.93
C VAL A 33 -1.54 -12.91 -2.52
N ALA A 34 -0.66 -13.13 -3.48
CA ALA A 34 0.16 -12.06 -4.02
C ALA A 34 0.36 -12.24 -5.54
N PRO A 35 0.68 -11.17 -6.26
CA PRO A 35 0.98 -11.24 -7.68
C PRO A 35 2.13 -12.23 -7.97
N HIS A 36 2.00 -12.94 -9.08
CA HIS A 36 3.05 -13.85 -9.56
C HIS A 36 4.29 -13.10 -10.09
N SER A 37 4.10 -11.89 -10.56
CA SER A 37 5.14 -10.99 -11.06
C SER A 37 4.99 -9.60 -10.47
N GLU A 38 6.05 -8.80 -10.51
CA GLU A 38 6.07 -7.43 -10.00
C GLU A 38 5.00 -6.54 -10.64
N GLN A 39 4.26 -5.79 -9.82
CA GLN A 39 3.13 -4.96 -10.19
C GLN A 39 3.27 -3.51 -9.70
N SER A 40 4.50 -3.03 -9.53
CA SER A 40 4.78 -1.65 -9.10
C SER A 40 4.11 -0.61 -10.00
N ALA A 41 3.61 0.45 -9.40
CA ALA A 41 2.96 1.58 -10.08
C ALA A 41 1.74 1.19 -10.95
N LYS A 42 1.02 0.11 -10.60
CA LYS A 42 -0.19 -0.30 -11.33
C LYS A 42 -1.46 0.41 -10.85
N SER A 43 -1.37 1.23 -9.81
CA SER A 43 -2.54 1.90 -9.27
C SER A 43 -3.66 0.91 -8.91
N HIS A 44 -4.92 1.30 -8.97
CA HIS A 44 -6.09 0.46 -8.71
C HIS A 44 -6.58 -0.30 -9.96
N ALA A 45 -5.64 -0.73 -10.83
CA ALA A 45 -5.98 -1.51 -12.01
C ALA A 45 -6.46 -2.92 -11.60
N PHE A 46 -7.48 -3.44 -12.30
CA PHE A 46 -7.97 -4.80 -12.12
C PHE A 46 -8.43 -5.40 -13.46
N THR A 47 -8.51 -6.72 -13.52
CA THR A 47 -8.92 -7.45 -14.72
C THR A 47 -10.45 -7.44 -14.84
N VAL A 48 -10.97 -6.72 -15.85
CA VAL A 48 -12.41 -6.58 -16.11
C VAL A 48 -12.96 -7.73 -16.93
N SER A 49 -12.16 -8.32 -17.81
CA SER A 49 -12.60 -9.39 -18.73
C SER A 49 -11.49 -10.42 -18.94
N GLY A 50 -11.90 -11.62 -19.36
CA GLY A 50 -10.99 -12.74 -19.54
C GLY A 50 -10.88 -13.62 -18.30
N SER A 51 -9.79 -14.38 -18.21
CA SER A 51 -9.48 -15.28 -17.10
C SER A 51 -8.19 -14.85 -16.42
N VAL A 52 -8.12 -15.10 -15.12
CA VAL A 52 -6.92 -14.89 -14.28
C VAL A 52 -6.49 -16.26 -13.76
N THR A 53 -5.21 -16.55 -13.87
CA THR A 53 -4.66 -17.81 -13.36
C THR A 53 -4.21 -17.63 -11.92
N MET A 54 -4.61 -18.54 -11.05
CA MET A 54 -4.16 -18.59 -9.65
C MET A 54 -3.49 -19.93 -9.39
N TRP A 55 -2.31 -19.90 -8.79
CA TRP A 55 -1.62 -21.09 -8.32
C TRP A 55 -1.81 -21.26 -6.82
N ARG A 56 -2.22 -22.44 -6.42
CA ARG A 56 -2.23 -22.86 -5.01
C ARG A 56 -0.89 -23.51 -4.70
N HIS A 57 -0.11 -22.94 -3.80
CA HIS A 57 1.15 -23.53 -3.33
C HIS A 57 0.91 -24.47 -2.15
N ASP A 58 -0.03 -24.11 -1.27
CA ASP A 58 -0.58 -24.94 -0.20
C ASP A 58 -1.96 -24.40 0.24
N ASP A 59 -2.44 -24.79 1.41
CA ASP A 59 -3.77 -24.40 1.90
C ASP A 59 -3.85 -22.92 2.33
N HIS A 60 -2.72 -22.25 2.50
CA HIS A 60 -2.65 -20.86 2.93
C HIS A 60 -1.96 -19.92 1.94
N HIS A 61 -1.27 -20.46 0.94
CA HIS A 61 -0.44 -19.67 0.02
C HIS A 61 -0.90 -19.79 -1.42
N TYR A 62 -1.13 -18.62 -2.03
CA TYR A 62 -1.59 -18.49 -3.42
C TYR A 62 -0.80 -17.41 -4.14
N SER A 63 -0.48 -17.61 -5.41
CA SER A 63 -0.02 -16.54 -6.30
C SER A 63 -0.99 -16.38 -7.46
N LEU A 64 -1.10 -15.16 -7.98
CA LEU A 64 -2.08 -14.82 -8.99
C LEU A 64 -1.44 -14.04 -10.13
N GLU A 65 -1.79 -14.40 -11.38
CA GLU A 65 -1.38 -13.67 -12.58
C GLU A 65 -2.30 -12.46 -12.79
N GLY A 66 -2.00 -11.39 -12.04
CA GLY A 66 -2.81 -10.18 -12.01
C GLY A 66 -2.22 -9.12 -11.09
N THR A 67 -2.98 -8.08 -10.84
CA THR A 67 -2.61 -6.97 -9.97
C THR A 67 -2.85 -7.29 -8.48
N PRO A 68 -2.36 -6.48 -7.54
CA PRO A 68 -2.71 -6.59 -6.12
C PRO A 68 -4.22 -6.47 -5.88
N THR A 69 -4.90 -5.61 -6.63
CA THR A 69 -6.36 -5.48 -6.60
C THR A 69 -7.04 -6.78 -7.05
N ASP A 70 -6.55 -7.41 -8.12
CA ASP A 70 -7.05 -8.73 -8.57
C ASP A 70 -6.87 -9.78 -7.48
N CYS A 71 -5.73 -9.80 -6.78
CA CYS A 71 -5.49 -10.72 -5.67
C CYS A 71 -6.60 -10.64 -4.63
N ILE A 72 -7.03 -9.44 -4.25
CA ILE A 72 -8.10 -9.23 -3.28
C ILE A 72 -9.46 -9.65 -3.85
N ILE A 73 -9.80 -9.18 -5.04
CA ILE A 73 -11.10 -9.49 -5.67
C ILE A 73 -11.28 -10.98 -5.83
N TYR A 74 -10.30 -11.64 -6.44
CA TYR A 74 -10.43 -13.06 -6.82
C TYR A 74 -10.40 -13.97 -5.60
N ILE A 75 -9.50 -13.74 -4.62
CA ILE A 75 -9.45 -14.61 -3.44
C ILE A 75 -10.71 -14.49 -2.57
N LEU A 76 -11.26 -13.29 -2.44
CA LEU A 76 -12.45 -13.05 -1.61
C LEU A 76 -13.75 -13.53 -2.26
N ARG A 77 -13.83 -13.48 -3.60
CA ARG A 77 -15.06 -13.83 -4.33
C ARG A 77 -15.09 -15.25 -4.91
N SER A 78 -13.93 -15.92 -4.99
CA SER A 78 -13.83 -17.27 -5.57
C SER A 78 -14.40 -18.40 -4.70
N GLY A 79 -14.65 -18.15 -3.41
CA GLY A 79 -15.02 -19.19 -2.45
C GLY A 79 -13.86 -20.10 -2.01
N ILE A 80 -12.62 -19.79 -2.42
CA ILE A 80 -11.41 -20.52 -1.98
C ILE A 80 -11.23 -20.36 -0.47
N LEU A 81 -11.39 -19.15 0.04
CA LEU A 81 -11.46 -18.91 1.47
C LEU A 81 -12.84 -19.25 1.99
N LYS A 82 -12.95 -20.30 2.80
CA LYS A 82 -14.23 -20.76 3.38
C LYS A 82 -14.87 -19.74 4.33
N LYS A 83 -14.08 -18.84 4.88
CA LYS A 83 -14.51 -17.74 5.77
C LYS A 83 -13.78 -16.48 5.39
N LYS A 84 -14.46 -15.35 5.48
CA LYS A 84 -13.84 -14.03 5.27
C LYS A 84 -12.72 -13.79 6.29
N PRO A 85 -11.63 -13.10 5.91
CA PRO A 85 -10.63 -12.62 6.85
C PRO A 85 -11.21 -11.51 7.73
N ASP A 86 -10.66 -11.38 8.95
CA ASP A 86 -11.00 -10.33 9.90
C ASP A 86 -10.30 -9.01 9.55
N LEU A 87 -9.18 -9.10 8.82
CA LEU A 87 -8.32 -7.98 8.43
C LEU A 87 -7.55 -8.35 7.16
N VAL A 88 -7.29 -7.36 6.32
CA VAL A 88 -6.33 -7.46 5.21
C VAL A 88 -5.14 -6.55 5.50
N ILE A 89 -3.92 -7.04 5.27
CA ILE A 89 -2.71 -6.22 5.30
C ILE A 89 -2.02 -6.35 3.94
N SER A 90 -1.86 -5.22 3.27
CA SER A 90 -1.11 -5.13 2.01
C SER A 90 0.29 -4.60 2.29
N GLY A 91 1.31 -5.41 2.04
CA GLY A 91 2.72 -5.08 2.26
C GLY A 91 3.53 -6.27 2.80
N ILE A 92 4.75 -6.07 3.32
CA ILE A 92 5.40 -4.76 3.49
C ILE A 92 6.03 -4.36 2.16
N ASN A 93 5.62 -3.23 1.62
CA ASN A 93 6.15 -2.70 0.38
C ASN A 93 7.61 -2.27 0.52
N HIS A 94 8.41 -2.50 -0.54
CA HIS A 94 9.78 -2.02 -0.67
C HIS A 94 9.77 -0.57 -1.17
N GLY A 95 9.79 0.38 -0.25
CA GLY A 95 9.70 1.80 -0.50
C GLY A 95 8.42 2.43 0.06
N TYR A 96 8.45 3.73 0.27
CA TYR A 96 7.33 4.48 0.79
C TYR A 96 6.12 4.54 -0.14
N ASN A 97 4.94 4.65 0.46
CA ASN A 97 3.70 5.07 -0.17
C ASN A 97 3.17 6.30 0.58
N LEU A 98 3.71 7.47 0.27
CA LEU A 98 3.44 8.73 0.98
C LEU A 98 2.63 9.70 0.12
N SER A 99 1.83 10.49 0.80
CA SER A 99 1.20 11.68 0.20
C SER A 99 0.47 11.35 -1.11
N SER A 100 0.69 12.10 -2.20
CA SER A 100 0.04 11.84 -3.50
C SER A 100 0.46 10.53 -4.18
N ASP A 101 1.56 9.88 -3.75
CA ASP A 101 2.04 8.63 -4.36
C ASP A 101 1.12 7.44 -4.08
N ILE A 102 0.30 7.50 -3.05
CA ILE A 102 -0.73 6.50 -2.78
C ILE A 102 -1.62 6.22 -4.00
N ILE A 103 -1.77 7.20 -4.91
CA ILE A 103 -2.60 7.08 -6.13
C ILE A 103 -2.00 6.05 -7.10
N TYR A 104 -0.67 5.93 -7.14
CA TYR A 104 0.04 5.01 -8.04
C TYR A 104 0.30 3.65 -7.41
N SER A 105 0.15 3.53 -6.09
CA SER A 105 0.54 2.37 -5.31
C SER A 105 -0.41 1.18 -5.47
N GLY A 106 0.14 0.03 -5.85
CA GLY A 106 -0.58 -1.25 -5.82
C GLY A 106 -0.87 -1.71 -4.39
N THR A 107 0.06 -1.45 -3.45
CA THR A 107 -0.09 -1.74 -2.02
C THR A 107 -1.29 -0.99 -1.42
N CYS A 108 -1.39 0.33 -1.65
CA CYS A 108 -2.53 1.13 -1.19
C CYS A 108 -3.84 0.73 -1.89
N SER A 109 -3.76 0.36 -3.16
CA SER A 109 -4.93 -0.06 -3.93
C SER A 109 -5.52 -1.38 -3.45
N ALA A 110 -4.69 -2.37 -3.09
CA ALA A 110 -5.17 -3.61 -2.50
C ALA A 110 -5.82 -3.38 -1.12
N ALA A 111 -5.27 -2.48 -0.30
CA ALA A 111 -5.89 -2.09 0.96
C ALA A 111 -7.23 -1.38 0.73
N SER A 112 -7.28 -0.45 -0.22
CA SER A 112 -8.51 0.24 -0.64
C SER A 112 -9.59 -0.75 -1.13
N GLU A 113 -9.22 -1.69 -2.02
CA GLU A 113 -10.13 -2.72 -2.51
C GLU A 113 -10.68 -3.58 -1.37
N SER A 114 -9.85 -3.91 -0.39
CA SER A 114 -10.27 -4.72 0.77
C SER A 114 -11.39 -4.04 1.56
N VAL A 115 -11.28 -2.72 1.77
CA VAL A 115 -12.37 -1.94 2.42
C VAL A 115 -13.61 -1.91 1.54
N MET A 116 -13.48 -1.77 0.21
CA MET A 116 -14.63 -1.87 -0.72
C MET A 116 -15.31 -3.23 -0.66
N GLN A 117 -14.59 -4.30 -0.31
CA GLN A 117 -15.14 -5.65 -0.07
C GLN A 117 -15.67 -5.82 1.37
N GLY A 118 -15.69 -4.74 2.18
CA GLY A 118 -16.22 -4.73 3.55
C GLY A 118 -15.28 -5.36 4.58
N ILE A 119 -13.97 -5.31 4.37
CA ILE A 119 -12.97 -5.85 5.29
C ILE A 119 -12.01 -4.72 5.68
N PRO A 120 -11.80 -4.45 6.99
CA PRO A 120 -10.81 -3.49 7.44
C PRO A 120 -9.44 -3.78 6.87
N SER A 121 -8.65 -2.76 6.56
CA SER A 121 -7.35 -3.00 5.93
C SER A 121 -6.27 -1.99 6.31
N ILE A 122 -5.03 -2.45 6.12
CA ILE A 122 -3.79 -1.72 6.37
C ILE A 122 -2.91 -1.83 5.12
N ALA A 123 -2.43 -0.70 4.61
CA ALA A 123 -1.30 -0.62 3.71
C ALA A 123 -0.03 -0.40 4.54
N LEU A 124 1.00 -1.19 4.32
CA LEU A 124 2.23 -1.18 5.10
C LEU A 124 3.45 -1.09 4.20
N SER A 125 4.30 -0.12 4.45
CA SER A 125 5.48 0.20 3.65
C SER A 125 6.69 0.48 4.52
N ALA A 126 7.87 0.16 4.03
CA ALA A 126 9.14 0.49 4.68
C ALA A 126 10.15 0.96 3.64
N GLU A 127 10.93 1.98 3.99
CA GLU A 127 11.97 2.53 3.13
C GLU A 127 13.32 1.89 3.42
N MET A 128 14.18 1.86 2.42
CA MET A 128 15.52 1.33 2.46
C MET A 128 16.51 2.37 3.00
N ASP A 129 17.47 1.94 3.81
CA ASP A 129 18.60 2.80 4.22
C ASP A 129 19.68 2.88 3.12
N GLU A 130 20.71 3.68 3.36
CA GLU A 130 21.82 3.88 2.44
C GLU A 130 22.65 2.61 2.20
N ASP A 131 22.58 1.65 3.12
CA ASP A 131 23.27 0.35 3.04
C ASP A 131 22.42 -0.74 2.39
N GLY A 132 21.20 -0.43 1.97
CA GLY A 132 20.29 -1.35 1.30
C GLY A 132 19.43 -2.19 2.25
N HIS A 133 19.30 -1.82 3.52
CA HIS A 133 18.52 -2.56 4.51
C HIS A 133 17.17 -1.91 4.76
N TYR A 134 16.16 -2.76 4.98
CA TYR A 134 14.81 -2.36 5.36
C TYR A 134 14.52 -2.71 6.83
N CYS A 135 13.72 -1.89 7.49
CA CYS A 135 13.27 -2.16 8.85
C CYS A 135 12.05 -3.12 8.92
N PHE A 136 11.95 -4.10 7.99
CA PHE A 136 10.77 -4.99 7.88
C PHE A 136 10.44 -5.72 9.18
N SER A 137 11.42 -6.24 9.90
CA SER A 137 11.16 -6.94 11.16
C SER A 137 10.54 -6.03 12.20
N GLN A 138 11.05 -4.80 12.33
CA GLN A 138 10.52 -3.82 13.28
C GLN A 138 9.10 -3.38 12.91
N ALA A 139 8.84 -3.15 11.62
CA ALA A 139 7.52 -2.80 11.11
C ALA A 139 6.51 -3.94 11.31
N ALA A 140 6.89 -5.18 11.01
CA ALA A 140 6.07 -6.36 11.20
C ALA A 140 5.74 -6.59 12.68
N ASP A 141 6.73 -6.49 13.57
CA ASP A 141 6.55 -6.68 15.01
C ASP A 141 5.68 -5.58 15.63
N TYR A 142 5.83 -4.33 15.18
CA TYR A 142 4.95 -3.25 15.60
C TYR A 142 3.49 -3.51 15.21
N VAL A 143 3.25 -3.88 13.95
CA VAL A 143 1.90 -4.15 13.46
C VAL A 143 1.30 -5.35 14.18
N SER A 144 2.03 -6.46 14.31
CA SER A 144 1.55 -7.68 14.98
C SER A 144 1.23 -7.44 16.45
N SER A 145 2.06 -6.65 17.15
CA SER A 145 1.86 -6.34 18.58
C SER A 145 0.71 -5.36 18.84
N ASN A 146 0.33 -4.55 17.83
CA ASN A 146 -0.74 -3.55 17.95
C ASN A 146 -1.98 -3.88 17.10
N LEU A 147 -2.10 -5.11 16.63
CA LEU A 147 -3.00 -5.49 15.55
C LEU A 147 -4.47 -5.24 15.87
N GLU A 148 -4.95 -5.56 17.08
CA GLU A 148 -6.34 -5.32 17.48
C GLU A 148 -6.67 -3.84 17.45
N LYS A 149 -5.79 -3.00 18.00
CA LYS A 149 -5.96 -1.55 18.01
C LYS A 149 -5.96 -0.94 16.59
N LEU A 150 -5.06 -1.41 15.73
CA LEU A 150 -5.00 -0.96 14.34
C LEU A 150 -6.25 -1.38 13.56
N LYS A 151 -6.71 -2.62 13.76
CA LYS A 151 -7.97 -3.09 13.18
C LYS A 151 -9.15 -2.24 13.63
N ASP A 152 -9.25 -1.92 14.93
CA ASP A 152 -10.34 -1.11 15.46
C ASP A 152 -10.41 0.27 14.79
N TYR A 153 -9.26 0.91 14.53
CA TYR A 153 -9.22 2.18 13.80
C TYR A 153 -9.66 2.06 12.34
N ALA A 154 -9.47 0.92 11.70
CA ALA A 154 -9.88 0.66 10.32
C ALA A 154 -11.30 0.10 10.21
N THR A 155 -11.95 -0.26 11.33
CA THR A 155 -13.27 -0.89 11.34
C THR A 155 -14.38 0.14 11.32
N GLY A 156 -15.41 -0.09 10.49
CA GLY A 156 -16.61 0.75 10.43
C GLY A 156 -16.41 2.10 9.75
N VAL A 157 -15.30 2.28 9.07
CA VAL A 157 -14.97 3.48 8.29
C VAL A 157 -14.73 3.12 6.83
N GLU A 158 -15.06 4.02 5.91
CA GLU A 158 -14.76 3.87 4.48
C GLU A 158 -13.33 4.38 4.19
N ALA A 159 -12.36 3.79 4.89
CA ALA A 159 -10.96 4.19 4.84
C ALA A 159 -10.05 3.02 5.21
N PHE A 160 -8.80 3.07 4.78
CA PHE A 160 -7.75 2.15 5.19
C PHE A 160 -6.65 2.89 5.96
N LEU A 161 -5.92 2.17 6.81
CA LEU A 161 -4.73 2.70 7.46
C LEU A 161 -3.54 2.59 6.50
N ASN A 162 -2.78 3.67 6.37
CA ASN A 162 -1.50 3.70 5.65
C ASN A 162 -0.37 3.95 6.62
N LEU A 163 0.52 2.96 6.80
CA LEU A 163 1.69 3.03 7.67
C LEU A 163 2.96 2.99 6.84
N ASN A 164 3.84 3.95 7.09
CA ASN A 164 5.14 4.04 6.44
C ASN A 164 6.25 4.11 7.48
N PHE A 165 7.19 3.16 7.41
CA PHE A 165 8.31 3.05 8.34
C PHE A 165 9.59 3.58 7.70
N PRO A 166 10.28 4.56 8.33
CA PRO A 166 11.55 5.07 7.83
C PRO A 166 12.68 4.05 8.02
N PRO A 167 13.79 4.17 7.26
CA PRO A 167 14.92 3.24 7.31
C PRO A 167 15.51 3.05 8.71
N ARG A 168 15.60 4.16 9.45
CA ARG A 168 16.10 4.22 10.83
C ARG A 168 14.98 4.66 11.75
N TRP A 169 14.01 3.76 11.94
CA TRP A 169 12.86 4.05 12.78
C TRP A 169 13.23 4.32 14.23
N ASN A 170 12.82 5.46 14.77
CA ASN A 170 13.11 5.91 16.14
C ASN A 170 12.19 5.30 17.22
N GLY A 171 11.35 4.32 16.86
CA GLY A 171 10.40 3.67 17.78
C GLY A 171 9.06 4.40 17.94
N LYS A 172 8.85 5.55 17.29
CA LYS A 172 7.60 6.31 17.38
C LYS A 172 6.75 6.13 16.13
N VAL A 173 5.43 6.07 16.34
CA VAL A 173 4.42 6.16 15.28
C VAL A 173 3.60 7.40 15.53
N GLU A 174 3.49 8.27 14.55
CA GLU A 174 2.82 9.55 14.67
C GLU A 174 1.70 9.66 13.63
N LYS A 175 0.60 10.29 14.03
CA LYS A 175 -0.51 10.60 13.12
C LYS A 175 -0.04 11.62 12.10
N ALA A 176 -0.40 11.41 10.85
CA ALA A 176 -0.02 12.28 9.75
C ALA A 176 -1.18 12.52 8.80
N SER A 177 -1.15 13.64 8.10
CA SER A 177 -1.99 13.91 6.95
C SER A 177 -1.27 13.51 5.66
N LEU A 178 -2.02 13.40 4.55
CA LEU A 178 -1.42 13.32 3.23
C LEU A 178 -0.90 14.71 2.81
N GLY A 179 0.24 14.72 2.13
CA GLY A 179 0.73 15.90 1.44
C GLY A 179 0.39 15.88 -0.06
N VAL A 180 0.90 16.88 -0.77
CA VAL A 180 0.95 16.92 -2.23
C VAL A 180 2.41 16.92 -2.63
N LEU A 181 2.85 15.89 -3.34
CA LEU A 181 4.21 15.79 -3.83
C LEU A 181 4.29 16.33 -5.26
N LYS A 182 5.36 17.05 -5.53
CA LYS A 182 5.74 17.49 -6.84
C LYS A 182 7.05 16.82 -7.23
N TYR A 183 7.05 16.20 -8.40
CA TYR A 183 8.23 15.61 -9.00
C TYR A 183 8.85 16.60 -9.96
N GLU A 184 10.13 16.90 -9.77
CA GLU A 184 10.92 17.76 -10.64
C GLU A 184 11.82 16.88 -11.52
N ASP A 185 11.18 15.99 -12.30
CA ASP A 185 11.87 15.04 -13.16
C ASP A 185 12.30 15.71 -14.47
N GLU A 186 13.51 15.40 -14.91
CA GLU A 186 13.97 15.68 -16.26
C GLU A 186 13.87 14.41 -17.12
N PHE A 187 13.61 14.57 -18.40
CA PHE A 187 13.56 13.47 -19.34
C PHE A 187 14.71 13.56 -20.34
N ILE A 188 15.39 12.43 -20.53
CA ILE A 188 16.38 12.26 -21.58
C ILE A 188 15.64 11.87 -22.84
N VAL A 189 15.69 12.72 -23.88
CA VAL A 189 15.04 12.47 -25.16
C VAL A 189 16.09 12.10 -26.19
N LYS A 190 15.94 10.97 -26.87
CA LYS A 190 16.78 10.51 -27.97
C LYS A 190 15.93 10.30 -29.20
N GLU A 191 16.28 10.98 -30.29
CA GLU A 191 15.58 10.88 -31.57
C GLU A 191 16.42 10.08 -32.59
N ASN A 192 15.75 9.20 -33.31
CA ASN A 192 16.35 8.44 -34.42
C ASN A 192 15.28 8.27 -35.51
N GLY A 193 15.32 9.12 -36.53
CA GLY A 193 14.32 9.19 -37.57
C GLY A 193 12.94 9.52 -37.01
N ASN A 194 11.97 8.64 -37.22
CA ASN A 194 10.61 8.80 -36.71
C ASN A 194 10.40 8.15 -35.31
N ARG A 195 11.47 7.64 -34.69
CA ARG A 195 11.44 7.01 -33.37
C ARG A 195 12.01 7.99 -32.34
N ILE A 196 11.20 8.29 -31.31
CA ILE A 196 11.62 9.08 -30.16
C ILE A 196 11.62 8.14 -28.94
N VAL A 197 12.73 8.09 -28.23
CA VAL A 197 12.88 7.33 -26.98
C VAL A 197 13.05 8.34 -25.87
N MET A 198 12.19 8.25 -24.86
CA MET A 198 12.21 9.08 -23.66
C MET A 198 12.47 8.21 -22.43
N SER A 199 13.36 8.66 -21.58
CA SER A 199 13.67 7.99 -20.32
C SER A 199 13.70 9.05 -19.20
N PRO A 200 13.13 8.77 -18.02
CA PRO A 200 13.32 9.66 -16.88
C PRO A 200 14.79 9.70 -16.49
N SER A 201 15.29 10.88 -16.08
CA SER A 201 16.68 11.07 -15.65
C SER A 201 16.74 10.65 -14.20
N CYS A 202 16.47 9.79 -13.58
CA CYS A 202 16.60 9.33 -12.16
C CYS A 202 17.21 10.37 -11.16
N SER A 203 17.32 11.62 -11.57
CA SER A 203 17.87 12.75 -10.80
C SER A 203 16.77 13.70 -10.29
N GLY A 204 15.52 13.34 -10.52
CA GLY A 204 14.37 14.16 -10.13
C GLY A 204 14.30 14.34 -8.61
N ARG A 205 14.02 15.58 -8.21
CA ARG A 205 13.79 15.92 -6.81
C ARG A 205 12.30 15.80 -6.50
N VAL A 206 11.98 15.13 -5.40
CA VAL A 206 10.63 15.11 -4.84
C VAL A 206 10.50 16.22 -3.81
N VAL A 207 9.51 17.07 -3.97
CA VAL A 207 9.28 18.21 -3.08
C VAL A 207 7.86 18.12 -2.54
N LEU A 208 7.72 18.33 -1.22
CA LEU A 208 6.41 18.53 -0.61
C LEU A 208 5.91 19.94 -0.98
N GLU A 209 4.89 20.03 -1.85
CA GLU A 209 4.32 21.29 -2.27
C GLU A 209 3.42 21.90 -1.19
N LYS A 210 2.59 21.06 -0.55
CA LYS A 210 1.73 21.47 0.56
C LYS A 210 1.25 20.30 1.39
N THR A 211 0.86 20.58 2.63
CA THR A 211 0.05 19.69 3.48
C THR A 211 -1.43 19.83 3.14
N ARG A 212 -2.23 18.81 3.42
CA ARG A 212 -3.68 18.84 3.20
C ARG A 212 -4.49 19.13 4.46
N ASP A 213 -3.82 19.22 5.58
CA ASP A 213 -4.41 19.43 6.90
C ASP A 213 -3.64 20.52 7.61
N ASP A 214 -4.35 21.37 8.38
CA ASP A 214 -3.73 22.47 9.12
C ASP A 214 -3.29 22.05 10.53
N GLU A 215 -3.78 20.90 11.05
CA GLU A 215 -3.48 20.39 12.38
C GLU A 215 -2.44 19.26 12.38
N LEU A 216 -2.35 18.49 11.28
CA LEU A 216 -1.44 17.35 11.15
C LEU A 216 -0.37 17.63 10.10
N GLU A 217 0.87 17.31 10.43
CA GLU A 217 1.98 17.36 9.48
C GLU A 217 1.81 16.28 8.39
N ALA A 218 2.37 16.55 7.22
CA ALA A 218 2.38 15.58 6.15
C ALA A 218 3.21 14.34 6.52
N ASP A 219 2.78 13.18 6.05
CA ASP A 219 3.42 11.89 6.26
C ASP A 219 4.91 11.88 5.84
N MET A 220 5.26 12.59 4.75
CA MET A 220 6.65 12.79 4.32
C MET A 220 7.50 13.55 5.35
N VAL A 221 6.93 14.51 6.07
CA VAL A 221 7.64 15.27 7.13
C VAL A 221 7.86 14.36 8.33
N VAL A 222 6.84 13.59 8.71
CA VAL A 222 6.91 12.64 9.83
C VAL A 222 7.97 11.57 9.58
N THR A 223 7.98 10.96 8.39
CA THR A 223 9.00 9.95 8.05
C THR A 223 10.39 10.54 7.92
N GLY A 224 10.51 11.76 7.40
CA GLY A 224 11.79 12.47 7.27
C GLY A 224 12.51 12.76 8.59
N ARG A 225 11.79 12.80 9.73
CA ARG A 225 12.38 12.93 11.08
C ARG A 225 12.60 11.61 11.80
N GLY A 226 12.40 10.48 11.11
CA GLY A 226 12.65 9.13 11.62
C GLY A 226 11.49 8.50 12.39
N SER A 227 10.30 9.08 12.40
CA SER A 227 9.10 8.47 12.96
C SER A 227 8.32 7.74 11.87
N ALA A 228 7.63 6.65 12.20
CA ALA A 228 6.69 6.06 11.27
C ALA A 228 5.41 6.90 11.18
N SER A 229 4.90 7.10 9.97
CA SER A 229 3.63 7.82 9.77
C SER A 229 2.44 6.87 9.77
N LEU A 230 1.35 7.30 10.40
CA LEU A 230 0.05 6.65 10.38
C LEU A 230 -0.99 7.61 9.83
N THR A 231 -1.54 7.29 8.67
CA THR A 231 -2.58 8.09 8.01
C THR A 231 -3.83 7.25 7.77
N LEU A 232 -4.99 7.80 8.05
CA LEU A 232 -6.28 7.21 7.67
C LEU A 232 -6.69 7.76 6.30
N VAL A 233 -6.72 6.90 5.28
CA VAL A 233 -6.95 7.28 3.88
C VAL A 233 -8.35 6.87 3.45
N ASN A 234 -9.17 7.85 3.09
CA ASN A 234 -10.53 7.63 2.62
C ASN A 234 -10.57 6.95 1.24
N LEU A 235 -11.53 6.04 1.04
CA LEU A 235 -11.73 5.35 -0.24
C LEU A 235 -12.20 6.29 -1.34
N HIS A 236 -13.13 7.15 -1.01
CA HIS A 236 -13.76 8.02 -1.98
C HIS A 236 -13.00 9.33 -2.12
N PRO A 237 -12.63 9.72 -3.35
CA PRO A 237 -12.17 11.08 -3.57
C PRO A 237 -13.29 12.03 -3.16
N GLY A 238 -12.97 12.93 -2.25
CA GLY A 238 -13.91 14.00 -1.89
C GLY A 238 -14.25 14.84 -3.11
N TYR A 239 -15.43 15.44 -3.11
CA TYR A 239 -15.79 16.48 -4.07
C TYR A 239 -16.05 17.79 -3.36
N ASP A 240 -15.71 18.89 -3.99
CA ASP A 240 -15.95 20.23 -3.43
C ASP A 240 -17.41 20.64 -3.65
N SER A 241 -18.24 20.35 -2.65
CA SER A 241 -19.67 20.66 -2.69
C SER A 241 -19.96 22.17 -2.78
N ARG A 242 -19.05 23.03 -2.27
CA ARG A 242 -19.18 24.49 -2.37
C ARG A 242 -18.98 24.91 -3.82
N ARG A 243 -17.86 24.53 -4.43
CA ARG A 243 -17.57 24.84 -5.83
C ARG A 243 -18.59 24.25 -6.80
N MET A 244 -19.08 23.04 -6.52
CA MET A 244 -20.13 22.43 -7.34
C MET A 244 -21.40 23.30 -7.43
N LYS A 245 -21.77 24.01 -6.33
CA LYS A 245 -22.92 24.91 -6.32
C LYS A 245 -22.69 26.22 -7.10
N GLU A 246 -21.43 26.56 -7.37
CA GLU A 246 -21.05 27.77 -8.13
C GLU A 246 -20.99 27.51 -9.65
N ILE A 247 -20.95 26.23 -10.07
CA ILE A 247 -20.95 25.85 -11.47
C ILE A 247 -22.33 26.16 -12.08
N ARG A 248 -22.34 27.01 -13.08
CA ARG A 248 -23.52 27.30 -13.93
C ARG A 248 -23.42 26.47 -15.19
N LEU A 249 -24.40 25.61 -15.44
CA LEU A 249 -24.56 24.81 -16.66
C LEU A 249 -25.39 25.55 -17.67
#